data_e17a24518873b1dc2217ab5c0e3fe4a0
#
_entry.id   e17a24518873b1dc2217ab5c0e3fe4a0
#
_cell.length_a   1.000
_cell.length_b   1.000
_cell.length_c   1.000
_cell.angle_alpha   90.00
_cell.angle_beta   90.00
_cell.angle_gamma   90.00
#
_symmetry.space_group_name_H-M   'P 1'
#
loop_
_entity.id
_entity.type
_entity.pdbx_description
1 polymer ?
#
loop_
_entity_poly.entity_id
_entity_poly.type
_entity_poly.pdbx_seq_one_letter_code
_entity_poly.pdbx_strand_id
1 'polypeptide(L)'
;VKDHGRHDNETASGGPGTRAASHGPGRRARASSRRAELGAFLRARRARLRPADVGLPEGDPALRRTPGLRREEIAELSGVGVTWYTYLEQGRDISASAQVIDALARALLLDPDEHRHLRDLAGLAPPDTPSGEGEPRDRLRRLVDAAAPNAASVYDARLDYLAWNTPYALLRHDPLTLPPGRRNLLWMMFTDAGNRARMVHWEPAARALISQFRAAMGHRQGDPAFTTLVTELSEVSPEFREWWADYPVRRFRPATVAIDHPEIGRVDLEMFQLRPAEHPDLLLVLQVPAGEDGRRRVSALLDGQGNPGGAP
;
A
#
# COMPACT_ATOMS: atom_id res chain seq x y z
N VAL A 1 4.95 -40.59 70.95
CA VAL A 1 4.78 -39.25 71.51
C VAL A 1 4.44 -38.31 70.40
N LYS A 2 3.17 -37.97 70.24
CA LYS A 2 2.53 -36.67 69.92
C LYS A 2 3.31 -35.69 69.07
N ASP A 3 2.86 -34.99 68.03
CA ASP A 3 1.62 -34.18 68.10
C ASP A 3 1.24 -33.72 66.68
N HIS A 4 -0.01 -33.30 66.55
CA HIS A 4 -0.75 -32.82 65.40
C HIS A 4 -0.27 -31.49 64.85
N GLY A 5 -0.39 -31.30 63.52
CA GLY A 5 -0.34 -30.00 62.87
C GLY A 5 -1.14 -30.02 61.56
N ARG A 6 -2.41 -29.57 61.64
CA ARG A 6 -3.28 -29.24 60.50
C ARG A 6 -2.63 -28.13 59.68
N HIS A 7 -2.68 -28.22 58.34
CA HIS A 7 -2.59 -27.07 57.48
C HIS A 7 -3.74 -27.06 56.47
N ASP A 8 -4.45 -25.98 56.54
CA ASP A 8 -5.60 -25.62 55.72
C ASP A 8 -5.20 -25.36 54.27
N ASN A 9 -6.06 -25.85 53.41
CA ASN A 9 -6.00 -25.75 51.97
C ASN A 9 -6.71 -24.45 51.55
N GLU A 10 -5.99 -23.44 51.07
CA GLU A 10 -6.55 -22.24 50.44
C GLU A 10 -6.29 -22.27 48.91
N THR A 11 -7.34 -22.61 48.22
CA THR A 11 -7.46 -22.54 46.76
C THR A 11 -7.61 -21.08 46.32
N ALA A 12 -6.58 -20.46 45.74
CA ALA A 12 -6.70 -19.20 45.06
C ALA A 12 -6.88 -19.42 43.56
N SER A 13 -8.11 -19.30 43.11
CA SER A 13 -8.55 -19.21 41.72
C SER A 13 -8.16 -17.84 41.16
N GLY A 14 -7.13 -17.79 40.32
CA GLY A 14 -6.74 -16.62 39.54
C GLY A 14 -7.17 -16.79 38.08
N GLY A 15 -8.31 -16.20 37.69
CA GLY A 15 -8.74 -16.14 36.28
C GLY A 15 -7.84 -15.24 35.42
N PRO A 16 -7.74 -15.50 34.13
CA PRO A 16 -6.93 -14.70 33.22
C PRO A 16 -7.61 -13.35 32.98
N GLY A 17 -7.03 -12.29 33.54
CA GLY A 17 -7.42 -10.92 33.26
C GLY A 17 -7.13 -10.56 31.82
N THR A 18 -8.17 -10.32 31.07
CA THR A 18 -8.15 -9.73 29.73
C THR A 18 -7.49 -8.35 29.80
N ARG A 19 -6.22 -8.25 29.45
CA ARG A 19 -5.54 -6.95 29.27
C ARG A 19 -6.15 -6.26 28.06
N ALA A 20 -7.10 -5.36 28.29
CA ALA A 20 -7.52 -4.36 27.32
C ALA A 20 -6.28 -3.55 26.91
N ALA A 21 -5.96 -3.56 25.61
CA ALA A 21 -4.87 -2.79 25.04
C ALA A 21 -5.14 -1.30 25.25
N SER A 22 -4.47 -0.68 26.23
CA SER A 22 -4.53 0.75 26.50
C SER A 22 -3.86 1.50 25.34
N HIS A 23 -4.66 2.06 24.44
CA HIS A 23 -4.21 2.97 23.41
C HIS A 23 -3.71 4.25 24.08
N GLY A 24 -2.41 4.54 23.99
CA GLY A 24 -1.75 5.66 24.64
C GLY A 24 -2.38 7.03 24.32
N PRO A 25 -2.27 8.04 25.22
CA PRO A 25 -2.93 9.34 25.13
C PRO A 25 -2.65 10.12 23.83
N GLY A 26 -1.48 10.00 23.24
CA GLY A 26 -1.11 10.66 21.98
C GLY A 26 -1.87 10.12 20.76
N ARG A 27 -2.30 8.87 20.75
CA ARG A 27 -3.06 8.28 19.64
C ARG A 27 -4.52 8.76 19.66
N ARG A 28 -5.09 8.92 20.85
CA ARG A 28 -6.46 9.47 21.05
C ARG A 28 -6.52 10.93 20.65
N ALA A 29 -5.53 11.74 21.02
CA ALA A 29 -5.45 13.16 20.67
C ALA A 29 -5.36 13.37 19.15
N ARG A 30 -4.52 12.59 18.44
CA ARG A 30 -4.42 12.63 16.97
C ARG A 30 -5.72 12.21 16.28
N ALA A 31 -6.40 11.19 16.78
CA ALA A 31 -7.67 10.75 16.23
C ALA A 31 -8.78 11.81 16.43
N SER A 32 -8.81 12.49 17.58
CA SER A 32 -9.74 13.59 17.85
C SER A 32 -9.49 14.79 16.94
N SER A 33 -8.22 15.19 16.76
CA SER A 33 -7.84 16.29 15.85
C SER A 33 -8.26 16.00 14.41
N ARG A 34 -8.01 14.78 13.93
CA ARG A 34 -8.37 14.38 12.56
C ARG A 34 -9.89 14.36 12.33
N ARG A 35 -10.69 13.94 13.33
CA ARG A 35 -12.15 14.01 13.23
C ARG A 35 -12.68 15.44 13.22
N ALA A 36 -12.09 16.33 14.00
CA ALA A 36 -12.44 17.74 13.97
C ALA A 36 -12.14 18.38 12.61
N GLU A 37 -11.01 18.03 11.99
CA GLU A 37 -10.61 18.49 10.68
C GLU A 37 -11.52 17.94 9.57
N LEU A 38 -11.90 16.64 9.64
CA LEU A 38 -12.91 16.03 8.77
C LEU A 38 -14.22 16.81 8.79
N GLY A 39 -14.73 17.12 9.99
CA GLY A 39 -15.96 17.90 10.15
C GLY A 39 -15.85 19.33 9.61
N ALA A 40 -14.69 19.97 9.79
CA ALA A 40 -14.42 21.29 9.25
C ALA A 40 -14.37 21.28 7.71
N PHE A 41 -13.70 20.30 7.13
CA PHE A 41 -13.62 20.10 5.68
C PHE A 41 -15.00 19.92 5.06
N LEU A 42 -15.82 19.01 5.59
CA LEU A 42 -17.18 18.74 5.10
C LEU A 42 -18.06 20.00 5.14
N ARG A 43 -18.01 20.76 6.23
CA ARG A 43 -18.72 22.04 6.35
C ARG A 43 -18.29 23.04 5.30
N ALA A 44 -16.98 23.19 5.11
CA ALA A 44 -16.43 24.13 4.14
C ALA A 44 -16.86 23.79 2.71
N ARG A 45 -16.84 22.49 2.33
CA ARG A 45 -17.27 22.05 0.99
C ARG A 45 -18.76 22.22 0.78
N ARG A 46 -19.59 21.84 1.75
CA ARG A 46 -21.04 22.04 1.70
C ARG A 46 -21.42 23.53 1.59
N ALA A 47 -20.72 24.42 2.28
CA ALA A 47 -20.99 25.86 2.24
C ALA A 47 -20.67 26.52 0.88
N ARG A 48 -19.82 25.88 0.05
CA ARG A 48 -19.44 26.40 -1.28
C ARG A 48 -20.45 26.08 -2.38
N LEU A 49 -21.24 25.01 -2.21
CA LEU A 49 -22.16 24.52 -3.23
C LEU A 49 -23.49 25.21 -3.13
N ARG A 50 -24.06 25.63 -4.28
CA ARG A 50 -25.44 26.09 -4.38
C ARG A 50 -26.33 24.90 -4.74
N PRO A 51 -27.64 24.93 -4.43
CA PRO A 51 -28.56 23.88 -4.81
C PRO A 51 -28.56 23.58 -6.31
N ALA A 52 -28.47 24.62 -7.14
CA ALA A 52 -28.41 24.47 -8.59
C ALA A 52 -27.16 23.65 -9.05
N ASP A 53 -26.05 23.74 -8.32
CA ASP A 53 -24.82 23.01 -8.67
C ASP A 53 -24.99 21.47 -8.56
N VAL A 54 -25.97 21.03 -7.75
CA VAL A 54 -26.28 19.61 -7.50
C VAL A 54 -27.67 19.20 -8.00
N GLY A 55 -28.30 20.02 -8.85
CA GLY A 55 -29.61 19.73 -9.45
C GLY A 55 -30.82 19.91 -8.52
N LEU A 56 -30.62 20.57 -7.38
CA LEU A 56 -31.72 20.88 -6.47
C LEU A 56 -32.38 22.26 -6.81
N PRO A 57 -33.67 22.44 -6.57
CA PRO A 57 -34.32 23.74 -6.78
C PRO A 57 -33.75 24.79 -5.83
N GLU A 58 -33.48 25.97 -6.35
CA GLU A 58 -33.16 27.16 -5.57
C GLU A 58 -34.43 27.61 -4.81
N GLY A 59 -34.60 27.17 -3.59
CA GLY A 59 -35.71 27.63 -2.77
C GLY A 59 -35.63 29.13 -2.53
N ASP A 60 -36.71 29.74 -1.96
CA ASP A 60 -36.78 31.18 -1.68
C ASP A 60 -35.53 31.68 -0.97
N PRO A 61 -34.72 32.59 -1.57
CA PRO A 61 -33.51 33.14 -0.98
C PRO A 61 -33.75 33.81 0.38
N ALA A 62 -34.92 34.36 0.62
CA ALA A 62 -35.31 35.01 1.86
C ALA A 62 -35.42 34.02 3.06
N LEU A 63 -35.63 32.74 2.78
CA LEU A 63 -35.77 31.68 3.77
C LEU A 63 -34.46 30.91 4.02
N ARG A 64 -33.40 31.22 3.26
CA ARG A 64 -32.04 30.58 3.46
C ARG A 64 -31.21 31.39 4.43
N ARG A 65 -31.09 30.88 5.67
CA ARG A 65 -30.28 31.50 6.73
C ARG A 65 -28.76 31.18 6.62
N THR A 66 -28.38 30.23 5.81
CA THR A 66 -26.98 29.81 5.65
C THR A 66 -26.62 29.73 4.17
N PRO A 67 -25.43 30.23 3.78
CA PRO A 67 -24.93 30.04 2.42
C PRO A 67 -24.64 28.55 2.20
N GLY A 68 -24.86 28.11 0.95
CA GLY A 68 -24.57 26.73 0.56
C GLY A 68 -25.69 25.73 0.82
N LEU A 69 -25.38 24.47 0.67
CA LEU A 69 -26.33 23.35 0.87
C LEU A 69 -26.64 23.17 2.37
N ARG A 70 -27.90 22.75 2.64
CA ARG A 70 -28.31 22.31 3.97
C ARG A 70 -27.79 20.91 4.27
N ARG A 71 -27.73 20.53 5.54
CA ARG A 71 -27.33 19.16 5.95
C ARG A 71 -28.29 18.10 5.42
N GLU A 72 -29.56 18.45 5.42
CA GLU A 72 -30.64 17.60 4.89
C GLU A 72 -30.43 17.33 3.40
N GLU A 73 -30.06 18.36 2.63
CA GLU A 73 -29.81 18.24 1.18
C GLU A 73 -28.61 17.33 0.89
N ILE A 74 -27.49 17.46 1.63
CA ILE A 74 -26.34 16.56 1.48
C ILE A 74 -26.67 15.14 1.92
N ALA A 75 -27.39 14.98 3.02
CA ALA A 75 -27.81 13.67 3.52
C ALA A 75 -28.65 12.92 2.47
N GLU A 76 -29.61 13.62 1.85
CA GLU A 76 -30.43 13.07 0.77
C GLU A 76 -29.60 12.69 -0.46
N LEU A 77 -28.74 13.60 -0.96
CA LEU A 77 -27.89 13.38 -2.13
C LEU A 77 -26.90 12.22 -1.94
N SER A 78 -26.41 12.02 -0.72
CA SER A 78 -25.43 10.96 -0.40
C SER A 78 -26.07 9.66 0.10
N GLY A 79 -27.39 9.66 0.35
CA GLY A 79 -28.11 8.49 0.86
C GLY A 79 -27.77 8.15 2.32
N VAL A 80 -27.35 9.14 3.13
CA VAL A 80 -27.04 8.96 4.55
C VAL A 80 -28.08 9.62 5.45
N GLY A 81 -28.17 9.20 6.71
CA GLY A 81 -29.06 9.84 7.68
C GLY A 81 -28.57 11.23 8.07
N VAL A 82 -29.47 12.23 8.14
CA VAL A 82 -29.17 13.62 8.51
C VAL A 82 -28.47 13.71 9.88
N THR A 83 -28.94 12.95 10.85
CA THR A 83 -28.33 12.90 12.18
C THR A 83 -26.91 12.37 12.14
N TRP A 84 -26.67 11.31 11.36
CA TRP A 84 -25.35 10.73 11.18
C TRP A 84 -24.38 11.71 10.49
N TYR A 85 -24.82 12.37 9.42
CA TYR A 85 -24.03 13.40 8.74
C TYR A 85 -23.71 14.58 9.69
N THR A 86 -24.70 14.99 10.49
CA THR A 86 -24.50 16.04 11.51
C THR A 86 -23.43 15.67 12.50
N TYR A 87 -23.41 14.41 12.97
CA TYR A 87 -22.36 13.92 13.90
C TYR A 87 -20.99 13.89 13.24
N LEU A 88 -20.92 13.52 11.97
CA LEU A 88 -19.68 13.53 11.22
C LEU A 88 -19.13 14.97 11.09
N GLU A 89 -19.96 15.94 10.71
CA GLU A 89 -19.58 17.36 10.68
C GLU A 89 -19.16 17.91 12.04
N GLN A 90 -19.71 17.39 13.14
CA GLN A 90 -19.32 17.78 14.50
C GLN A 90 -18.03 17.12 14.98
N GLY A 91 -17.42 16.22 14.20
CA GLY A 91 -16.23 15.48 14.57
C GLY A 91 -16.45 14.46 15.69
N ARG A 92 -17.67 13.97 15.86
CA ARG A 92 -17.98 12.93 16.86
C ARG A 92 -17.29 11.62 16.49
N ASP A 93 -17.14 10.76 17.48
CA ASP A 93 -16.51 9.44 17.33
C ASP A 93 -17.47 8.45 16.66
N ILE A 94 -17.63 8.60 15.36
CA ILE A 94 -18.40 7.69 14.50
C ILE A 94 -17.49 7.20 13.38
N SER A 95 -17.67 5.95 12.99
CA SER A 95 -16.95 5.38 11.84
C SER A 95 -17.75 5.58 10.56
N ALA A 96 -17.05 5.95 9.49
CA ALA A 96 -17.59 6.02 8.15
C ALA A 96 -16.99 4.90 7.31
N SER A 97 -17.81 4.16 6.57
CA SER A 97 -17.31 3.20 5.58
C SER A 97 -16.78 3.92 4.33
N ALA A 98 -15.92 3.27 3.56
CA ALA A 98 -15.42 3.80 2.30
C ALA A 98 -16.58 4.20 1.36
N GLN A 99 -17.60 3.34 1.24
CA GLN A 99 -18.76 3.58 0.41
C GLN A 99 -19.51 4.87 0.79
N VAL A 100 -19.64 5.16 2.08
CA VAL A 100 -20.30 6.37 2.57
C VAL A 100 -19.45 7.62 2.28
N ILE A 101 -18.14 7.55 2.51
CA ILE A 101 -17.21 8.65 2.20
C ILE A 101 -17.22 8.97 0.71
N ASP A 102 -17.23 7.93 -0.14
CA ASP A 102 -17.28 8.11 -1.60
C ASP A 102 -18.63 8.68 -2.07
N ALA A 103 -19.73 8.32 -1.41
CA ALA A 103 -21.04 8.92 -1.67
C ALA A 103 -21.06 10.41 -1.28
N LEU A 104 -20.48 10.78 -0.15
CA LEU A 104 -20.32 12.16 0.27
C LEU A 104 -19.41 12.95 -0.69
N ALA A 105 -18.32 12.34 -1.19
CA ALA A 105 -17.44 12.98 -2.17
C ALA A 105 -18.20 13.35 -3.46
N ARG A 106 -19.02 12.42 -3.97
CA ARG A 106 -19.88 12.69 -5.14
C ARG A 106 -20.93 13.77 -4.87
N ALA A 107 -21.63 13.69 -3.73
CA ALA A 107 -22.65 14.66 -3.34
C ALA A 107 -22.08 16.08 -3.15
N LEU A 108 -20.84 16.17 -2.72
CA LEU A 108 -20.11 17.42 -2.52
C LEU A 108 -19.33 17.89 -3.76
N LEU A 109 -19.43 17.19 -4.88
CA LEU A 109 -18.74 17.48 -6.14
C LEU A 109 -17.21 17.67 -5.92
N LEU A 110 -16.62 16.83 -5.08
CA LEU A 110 -15.19 16.91 -4.79
C LEU A 110 -14.37 16.49 -6.01
N ASP A 111 -13.30 17.23 -6.26
CA ASP A 111 -12.29 16.81 -7.21
C ASP A 111 -11.47 15.60 -6.69
N PRO A 112 -10.64 14.94 -7.52
CA PRO A 112 -9.89 13.77 -7.09
C PRO A 112 -8.96 14.01 -5.88
N ASP A 113 -8.36 15.20 -5.76
CA ASP A 113 -7.47 15.54 -4.65
C ASP A 113 -8.26 15.80 -3.36
N GLU A 114 -9.37 16.49 -3.46
CA GLU A 114 -10.32 16.72 -2.38
C GLU A 114 -10.95 15.40 -1.89
N HIS A 115 -11.28 14.48 -2.79
CA HIS A 115 -11.78 13.15 -2.46
C HIS A 115 -10.71 12.31 -1.72
N ARG A 116 -9.47 12.33 -2.21
CA ARG A 116 -8.35 11.66 -1.54
C ARG A 116 -8.16 12.22 -0.13
N HIS A 117 -8.14 13.55 0.01
CA HIS A 117 -8.03 14.21 1.31
C HIS A 117 -9.18 13.85 2.26
N LEU A 118 -10.43 13.78 1.76
CA LEU A 118 -11.59 13.35 2.56
C LEU A 118 -11.40 11.91 3.08
N ARG A 119 -10.92 10.98 2.24
CA ARG A 119 -10.62 9.59 2.65
C ARG A 119 -9.50 9.52 3.68
N ASP A 120 -8.43 10.31 3.51
CA ASP A 120 -7.33 10.40 4.47
C ASP A 120 -7.82 10.89 5.85
N LEU A 121 -8.65 11.91 5.88
CA LEU A 121 -9.27 12.42 7.11
C LEU A 121 -10.20 11.39 7.75
N ALA A 122 -10.90 10.57 6.96
CA ALA A 122 -11.70 9.47 7.46
C ALA A 122 -10.87 8.25 7.91
N GLY A 123 -9.55 8.24 7.65
CA GLY A 123 -8.66 7.14 7.98
C GLY A 123 -8.79 5.94 7.07
N LEU A 124 -9.29 6.17 5.87
CA LEU A 124 -9.47 5.17 4.82
C LEU A 124 -8.26 5.17 3.87
N ALA A 125 -8.05 4.06 3.18
CA ALA A 125 -7.12 4.02 2.06
C ALA A 125 -7.55 5.00 0.96
N PRO A 126 -6.62 5.50 0.11
CA PRO A 126 -6.96 6.27 -1.07
C PRO A 126 -8.10 5.61 -1.86
N PRO A 127 -8.92 6.37 -2.60
CA PRO A 127 -9.91 5.78 -3.47
C PRO A 127 -9.20 4.85 -4.46
N ASP A 128 -9.82 3.72 -4.77
CA ASP A 128 -9.37 2.93 -5.91
C ASP A 128 -9.47 3.83 -7.13
N THR A 129 -8.37 4.43 -7.52
CA THR A 129 -8.29 5.06 -8.82
C THR A 129 -8.50 3.92 -9.80
N PRO A 130 -9.52 3.96 -10.67
CA PRO A 130 -9.63 2.96 -11.71
C PRO A 130 -8.25 2.93 -12.39
N SER A 131 -7.61 1.77 -12.39
CA SER A 131 -6.34 1.55 -13.11
C SER A 131 -6.56 1.68 -14.63
N GLY A 132 -7.44 2.59 -15.04
CA GLY A 132 -7.97 2.73 -16.37
C GLY A 132 -7.16 3.64 -17.29
N GLU A 133 -6.44 4.59 -16.73
CA GLU A 133 -5.48 5.40 -17.49
C GLU A 133 -4.20 5.49 -16.65
N GLY A 134 -3.52 4.35 -16.56
CA GLY A 134 -2.26 4.22 -15.85
C GLY A 134 -1.27 5.26 -16.37
N GLU A 135 -0.45 5.79 -15.48
CA GLU A 135 0.74 6.59 -15.83
C GLU A 135 1.31 6.04 -17.13
N PRO A 136 1.40 6.81 -18.19
CA PRO A 136 1.83 6.30 -19.47
C PRO A 136 3.12 5.48 -19.28
N ARG A 137 3.12 4.22 -19.67
CA ARG A 137 4.27 3.30 -19.47
C ARG A 137 5.58 3.94 -19.89
N ASP A 138 5.53 4.83 -20.89
CA ASP A 138 6.68 5.60 -21.37
C ASP A 138 7.21 6.59 -20.32
N ARG A 139 6.34 7.19 -19.49
CA ARG A 139 6.78 8.09 -18.41
C ARG A 139 7.47 7.29 -17.31
N LEU A 140 6.90 6.15 -16.91
CA LEU A 140 7.52 5.25 -15.94
C LEU A 140 8.85 4.69 -16.47
N ARG A 141 8.92 4.37 -17.78
CA ARG A 141 10.14 3.93 -18.41
C ARG A 141 11.24 4.99 -18.35
N ARG A 142 10.94 6.23 -18.76
CA ARG A 142 11.89 7.34 -18.62
C ARG A 142 12.38 7.54 -17.18
N LEU A 143 11.47 7.37 -16.20
CA LEU A 143 11.82 7.49 -14.78
C LEU A 143 12.83 6.42 -14.34
N VAL A 144 12.61 5.15 -14.68
CA VAL A 144 13.55 4.09 -14.33
C VAL A 144 14.85 4.18 -15.11
N ASP A 145 14.81 4.58 -16.37
CA ASP A 145 16.00 4.76 -17.19
C ASP A 145 16.90 5.89 -16.65
N ALA A 146 16.31 6.97 -16.14
CA ALA A 146 17.03 8.08 -15.50
C ALA A 146 17.75 7.65 -14.19
N ALA A 147 17.39 6.51 -13.59
CA ALA A 147 18.05 6.00 -12.40
C ALA A 147 19.38 5.28 -12.69
N ALA A 148 19.70 5.00 -13.97
CA ALA A 148 20.96 4.35 -14.34
C ALA A 148 22.18 5.13 -13.77
N PRO A 149 23.24 4.45 -13.35
CA PRO A 149 23.53 3.02 -13.46
C PRO A 149 22.86 2.12 -12.39
N ASN A 150 22.03 2.68 -11.52
CA ASN A 150 21.37 1.91 -10.49
C ASN A 150 20.19 1.10 -11.07
N ALA A 151 19.97 -0.09 -10.55
CA ALA A 151 18.84 -0.91 -10.96
C ALA A 151 17.53 -0.30 -10.41
N ALA A 152 16.56 -0.12 -11.30
CA ALA A 152 15.26 0.48 -10.96
C ALA A 152 14.10 -0.29 -11.59
N SER A 153 13.00 -0.41 -10.84
CA SER A 153 11.77 -1.06 -11.28
C SER A 153 10.54 -0.40 -10.66
N VAL A 154 9.43 -0.41 -11.38
CA VAL A 154 8.13 0.10 -10.91
C VAL A 154 7.10 -1.01 -10.97
N TYR A 155 6.32 -1.10 -9.93
CA TYR A 155 5.26 -2.09 -9.74
C TYR A 155 3.94 -1.40 -9.44
N ASP A 156 2.85 -2.06 -9.78
CA ASP A 156 1.53 -1.73 -9.22
C ASP A 156 1.32 -2.30 -7.81
N ALA A 157 0.12 -2.14 -7.27
CA ALA A 157 -0.23 -2.64 -5.94
C ALA A 157 -0.19 -4.17 -5.84
N ARG A 158 -0.38 -4.88 -6.95
CA ARG A 158 -0.32 -6.35 -7.04
C ARG A 158 1.10 -6.87 -7.28
N LEU A 159 2.09 -5.97 -7.37
CA LEU A 159 3.49 -6.25 -7.70
C LEU A 159 3.70 -6.70 -9.16
N ASP A 160 2.79 -6.33 -10.07
CA ASP A 160 3.03 -6.50 -11.51
C ASP A 160 4.06 -5.48 -11.99
N TYR A 161 4.97 -5.93 -12.84
CA TYR A 161 5.98 -5.05 -13.44
C TYR A 161 5.35 -4.08 -14.44
N LEU A 162 5.47 -2.79 -14.17
CA LEU A 162 5.04 -1.73 -15.07
C LEU A 162 6.20 -1.18 -15.91
N ALA A 163 7.37 -1.01 -15.28
CA ALA A 163 8.60 -0.57 -15.95
C ALA A 163 9.84 -1.06 -15.17
N TRP A 164 10.94 -1.24 -15.88
CA TRP A 164 12.27 -1.52 -15.32
C TRP A 164 13.34 -1.07 -16.28
N ASN A 165 14.55 -0.81 -15.79
CA ASN A 165 15.68 -0.42 -16.61
C ASN A 165 16.63 -1.59 -16.92
N THR A 166 17.58 -1.37 -17.83
CA THR A 166 18.60 -2.34 -18.22
C THR A 166 19.45 -2.82 -17.01
N PRO A 167 19.93 -1.93 -16.12
CA PRO A 167 20.63 -2.39 -14.91
C PRO A 167 19.83 -3.38 -14.09
N TYR A 168 18.51 -3.18 -13.94
CA TYR A 168 17.65 -4.13 -13.24
C TYR A 168 17.64 -5.50 -13.93
N ALA A 169 17.40 -5.50 -15.24
CA ALA A 169 17.30 -6.75 -16.01
C ALA A 169 18.60 -7.56 -15.95
N LEU A 170 19.75 -6.90 -16.00
CA LEU A 170 21.06 -7.54 -15.92
C LEU A 170 21.37 -8.07 -14.53
N LEU A 171 21.19 -7.26 -13.49
CA LEU A 171 21.54 -7.62 -12.12
C LEU A 171 20.61 -8.68 -11.53
N ARG A 172 19.31 -8.57 -11.80
CA ARG A 172 18.31 -9.44 -11.19
C ARG A 172 17.90 -10.57 -12.13
N HIS A 173 16.95 -10.32 -12.95
CA HIS A 173 16.45 -11.17 -14.02
C HIS A 173 15.53 -10.35 -14.90
N ASP A 174 15.60 -10.51 -16.21
CA ASP A 174 14.74 -9.74 -17.08
C ASP A 174 13.28 -10.19 -16.98
N PRO A 175 12.35 -9.32 -16.55
CA PRO A 175 10.94 -9.66 -16.49
C PRO A 175 10.33 -10.08 -17.84
N LEU A 176 10.97 -9.77 -18.98
CA LEU A 176 10.53 -10.23 -20.29
C LEU A 176 10.68 -11.73 -20.48
N THR A 177 11.50 -12.41 -19.70
CA THR A 177 11.60 -13.89 -19.72
C THR A 177 10.38 -14.57 -19.16
N LEU A 178 9.58 -13.85 -18.35
CA LEU A 178 8.31 -14.33 -17.85
C LEU A 178 7.22 -14.25 -18.92
N PRO A 179 6.28 -15.21 -18.97
CA PRO A 179 5.14 -15.16 -19.88
C PRO A 179 4.35 -13.86 -19.72
N PRO A 180 3.78 -13.32 -20.81
CA PRO A 180 2.81 -12.23 -20.71
C PRO A 180 1.67 -12.61 -19.73
N GLY A 181 1.27 -11.69 -18.86
CA GLY A 181 0.29 -11.94 -17.80
C GLY A 181 0.86 -12.54 -16.50
N ARG A 182 2.13 -13.00 -16.52
CA ARG A 182 2.85 -13.47 -15.33
C ARG A 182 4.08 -12.62 -14.99
N ARG A 183 4.18 -11.42 -15.54
CA ARG A 183 5.24 -10.44 -15.23
C ARG A 183 4.94 -9.78 -13.89
N ASN A 184 5.11 -10.55 -12.84
CA ASN A 184 4.81 -10.19 -11.46
C ASN A 184 6.01 -10.54 -10.57
N LEU A 185 6.37 -9.63 -9.65
CA LEU A 185 7.55 -9.80 -8.80
C LEU A 185 7.39 -11.00 -7.84
N LEU A 186 6.18 -11.19 -7.31
CA LEU A 186 5.91 -12.34 -6.43
C LEU A 186 5.99 -13.64 -7.22
N TRP A 187 5.47 -13.66 -8.45
CA TRP A 187 5.60 -14.79 -9.36
C TRP A 187 7.07 -15.12 -9.63
N MET A 188 7.85 -14.13 -10.05
CA MET A 188 9.30 -14.29 -10.30
C MET A 188 10.03 -14.83 -9.07
N MET A 189 9.71 -14.31 -7.88
CA MET A 189 10.36 -14.69 -6.64
C MET A 189 10.21 -16.18 -6.32
N PHE A 190 9.06 -16.79 -6.64
CA PHE A 190 8.72 -18.14 -6.26
C PHE A 190 8.84 -19.17 -7.38
N THR A 191 8.90 -18.75 -8.65
CA THR A 191 8.92 -19.68 -9.79
C THR A 191 10.18 -19.62 -10.63
N ASP A 192 10.99 -18.55 -10.49
CA ASP A 192 12.20 -18.38 -11.27
C ASP A 192 13.43 -18.90 -10.51
N ALA A 193 13.94 -20.06 -10.96
CA ALA A 193 15.11 -20.69 -10.37
C ALA A 193 16.37 -19.83 -10.53
N GLY A 194 16.52 -19.08 -11.63
CA GLY A 194 17.66 -18.21 -11.88
C GLY A 194 17.70 -17.03 -10.91
N ASN A 195 16.55 -16.36 -10.70
CA ASN A 195 16.43 -15.29 -9.70
C ASN A 195 16.70 -15.83 -8.29
N ARG A 196 16.16 -17.00 -7.96
CA ARG A 196 16.38 -17.64 -6.65
C ARG A 196 17.86 -17.96 -6.40
N ALA A 197 18.54 -18.51 -7.39
CA ALA A 197 19.96 -18.87 -7.28
C ALA A 197 20.89 -17.66 -7.09
N ARG A 198 20.49 -16.50 -7.63
CA ARG A 198 21.25 -15.25 -7.45
C ARG A 198 21.06 -14.60 -6.08
N MET A 199 20.02 -14.92 -5.34
CA MET A 199 19.73 -14.28 -4.06
C MET A 199 20.41 -15.00 -2.90
N VAL A 200 21.40 -14.36 -2.27
CA VAL A 200 22.14 -14.93 -1.11
C VAL A 200 21.20 -15.22 0.07
N HIS A 201 20.21 -14.37 0.29
CA HIS A 201 19.22 -14.51 1.35
C HIS A 201 17.80 -14.51 0.76
N TRP A 202 17.48 -15.53 -0.06
CA TRP A 202 16.20 -15.62 -0.75
C TRP A 202 14.99 -15.73 0.19
N GLU A 203 15.03 -16.63 1.19
CA GLU A 203 13.89 -16.87 2.07
C GLU A 203 13.45 -15.62 2.86
N PRO A 204 14.31 -14.87 3.55
CA PRO A 204 13.91 -13.65 4.24
C PRO A 204 13.30 -12.61 3.31
N ALA A 205 13.84 -12.46 2.09
CA ALA A 205 13.31 -11.53 1.10
C ALA A 205 11.94 -11.97 0.55
N ALA A 206 11.76 -13.25 0.27
CA ALA A 206 10.50 -13.83 -0.20
C ALA A 206 9.38 -13.71 0.86
N ARG A 207 9.69 -14.00 2.14
CA ARG A 207 8.76 -13.82 3.27
C ARG A 207 8.37 -12.35 3.47
N ALA A 208 9.33 -11.42 3.31
CA ALA A 208 9.05 -9.98 3.38
C ALA A 208 8.11 -9.53 2.23
N LEU A 209 8.32 -10.08 1.02
CA LEU A 209 7.48 -9.79 -0.15
C LEU A 209 6.04 -10.31 0.02
N ILE A 210 5.86 -11.53 0.57
CA ILE A 210 4.54 -12.07 0.94
C ILE A 210 3.83 -11.11 1.91
N SER A 211 4.55 -10.63 2.93
CA SER A 211 3.98 -9.73 3.93
C SER A 211 3.54 -8.40 3.33
N GLN A 212 4.31 -7.86 2.38
CA GLN A 212 4.00 -6.64 1.65
C GLN A 212 2.78 -6.82 0.74
N PHE A 213 2.72 -7.92 -0.01
CA PHE A 213 1.60 -8.26 -0.87
C PHE A 213 0.31 -8.44 -0.08
N ARG A 214 0.37 -9.14 1.06
CA ARG A 214 -0.78 -9.33 1.95
C ARG A 214 -1.32 -8.01 2.50
N ALA A 215 -0.44 -7.08 2.86
CA ALA A 215 -0.84 -5.75 3.30
C ALA A 215 -1.57 -4.98 2.18
N ALA A 216 -1.08 -5.06 0.94
CA ALA A 216 -1.74 -4.45 -0.22
C ALA A 216 -3.11 -5.08 -0.50
N MET A 217 -3.22 -6.41 -0.45
CA MET A 217 -4.47 -7.15 -0.61
C MET A 217 -5.51 -6.77 0.47
N GLY A 218 -5.07 -6.55 1.72
CA GLY A 218 -5.94 -6.13 2.81
C GLY A 218 -6.60 -4.77 2.58
N HIS A 219 -5.96 -3.88 1.82
CA HIS A 219 -6.54 -2.59 1.41
C HIS A 219 -7.48 -2.70 0.20
N ARG A 220 -7.47 -3.82 -0.52
CA ARG A 220 -8.25 -4.07 -1.76
C ARG A 220 -9.11 -5.32 -1.61
N GLN A 221 -9.89 -5.37 -0.53
CA GLN A 221 -10.77 -6.50 -0.23
C GLN A 221 -11.76 -6.74 -1.37
N GLY A 222 -11.80 -7.99 -1.88
CA GLY A 222 -12.71 -8.40 -2.94
C GLY A 222 -12.16 -8.26 -4.37
N ASP A 223 -10.93 -7.76 -4.56
CA ASP A 223 -10.31 -7.76 -5.89
C ASP A 223 -9.91 -9.20 -6.29
N PRO A 224 -10.56 -9.79 -7.33
CA PRO A 224 -10.32 -11.16 -7.74
C PRO A 224 -8.90 -11.38 -8.27
N ALA A 225 -8.23 -10.34 -8.77
CA ALA A 225 -6.90 -10.46 -9.34
C ALA A 225 -5.85 -10.84 -8.27
N PHE A 226 -6.01 -10.34 -7.03
CA PHE A 226 -5.16 -10.76 -5.91
C PHE A 226 -5.40 -12.21 -5.53
N THR A 227 -6.66 -12.62 -5.43
CA THR A 227 -7.03 -14.00 -5.06
C THR A 227 -6.56 -15.01 -6.10
N THR A 228 -6.69 -14.69 -7.39
CA THR A 228 -6.22 -15.54 -8.50
C THR A 228 -4.70 -15.77 -8.38
N LEU A 229 -3.91 -14.71 -8.18
CA LEU A 229 -2.47 -14.84 -8.04
C LEU A 229 -2.06 -15.71 -6.83
N VAL A 230 -2.75 -15.57 -5.70
CA VAL A 230 -2.51 -16.41 -4.51
C VAL A 230 -2.81 -17.88 -4.80
N THR A 231 -3.95 -18.16 -5.46
CA THR A 231 -4.34 -19.53 -5.83
C THR A 231 -3.29 -20.15 -6.75
N GLU A 232 -2.95 -19.48 -7.85
CA GLU A 232 -1.98 -19.98 -8.82
C GLU A 232 -0.59 -20.19 -8.21
N LEU A 233 -0.09 -19.26 -7.38
CA LEU A 233 1.19 -19.43 -6.69
C LEU A 233 1.17 -20.55 -5.67
N SER A 234 0.05 -20.76 -4.98
CA SER A 234 -0.11 -21.87 -4.03
C SER A 234 -0.12 -23.24 -4.71
N GLU A 235 -0.52 -23.32 -5.99
CA GLU A 235 -0.48 -24.54 -6.78
C GLU A 235 0.95 -24.89 -7.21
N VAL A 236 1.75 -23.88 -7.61
CA VAL A 236 3.06 -24.11 -8.23
C VAL A 236 4.25 -24.03 -7.25
N SER A 237 4.09 -23.39 -6.09
CA SER A 237 5.16 -23.26 -5.08
C SER A 237 4.71 -23.76 -3.71
N PRO A 238 5.28 -24.91 -3.25
CA PRO A 238 5.04 -25.39 -1.88
C PRO A 238 5.46 -24.39 -0.80
N GLU A 239 6.59 -23.72 -0.98
CA GLU A 239 7.08 -22.71 -0.03
C GLU A 239 6.14 -21.50 0.06
N PHE A 240 5.61 -21.04 -1.11
CA PHE A 240 4.63 -19.95 -1.08
C PHE A 240 3.37 -20.37 -0.32
N ARG A 241 2.82 -21.55 -0.60
CA ARG A 241 1.62 -22.09 0.05
C ARG A 241 1.78 -22.19 1.57
N GLU A 242 2.91 -22.74 2.04
CA GLU A 242 3.23 -22.88 3.46
C GLU A 242 3.34 -21.49 4.11
N TRP A 243 4.15 -20.61 3.56
CA TRP A 243 4.40 -19.29 4.15
C TRP A 243 3.20 -18.34 4.03
N TRP A 244 2.37 -18.53 3.01
CA TRP A 244 1.09 -17.83 2.93
C TRP A 244 0.15 -18.23 4.06
N ALA A 245 0.10 -19.49 4.47
CA ALA A 245 -0.71 -19.99 5.59
C ALA A 245 -0.24 -19.45 6.95
N ASP A 246 1.07 -19.21 7.13
CA ASP A 246 1.67 -18.68 8.38
C ASP A 246 1.24 -17.26 8.75
N TYR A 247 0.54 -16.57 7.87
CA TYR A 247 0.02 -15.22 8.09
C TYR A 247 1.07 -14.17 8.54
N PRO A 248 2.26 -14.06 7.92
CA PRO A 248 3.25 -13.08 8.33
C PRO A 248 2.76 -11.67 8.01
N VAL A 249 2.64 -10.82 9.03
CA VAL A 249 2.39 -9.37 8.87
C VAL A 249 3.63 -8.63 9.34
N ARG A 250 4.51 -8.27 8.42
CA ARG A 250 5.70 -7.47 8.71
C ARG A 250 5.70 -6.20 7.85
N ARG A 251 6.08 -5.07 8.44
CA ARG A 251 6.36 -3.87 7.64
C ARG A 251 7.69 -4.08 6.92
N PHE A 252 7.74 -3.75 5.63
CA PHE A 252 8.98 -3.67 4.89
C PHE A 252 9.92 -2.69 5.62
N ARG A 253 11.16 -3.13 5.83
CA ARG A 253 12.25 -2.26 6.26
C ARG A 253 13.26 -2.22 5.14
N PRO A 254 13.79 -1.03 4.78
CA PRO A 254 14.90 -0.93 3.86
C PRO A 254 15.97 -1.92 4.29
N ALA A 255 16.33 -2.83 3.42
CA ALA A 255 17.29 -3.86 3.69
C ALA A 255 18.34 -3.85 2.58
N THR A 256 19.55 -4.18 2.93
CA THR A 256 20.55 -4.57 1.96
C THR A 256 20.21 -5.97 1.47
N VAL A 257 20.09 -6.14 0.16
CA VAL A 257 19.90 -7.43 -0.49
C VAL A 257 21.22 -7.82 -1.14
N ALA A 258 21.79 -8.95 -0.74
CA ALA A 258 22.97 -9.52 -1.36
C ALA A 258 22.55 -10.39 -2.56
N ILE A 259 23.16 -10.15 -3.71
CA ILE A 259 23.04 -10.99 -4.91
C ILE A 259 24.40 -11.61 -5.23
N ASP A 260 24.37 -12.82 -5.74
CA ASP A 260 25.55 -13.53 -6.28
C ASP A 260 25.38 -13.61 -7.81
N HIS A 261 26.02 -12.66 -8.50
CA HIS A 261 25.87 -12.53 -9.95
C HIS A 261 26.93 -13.36 -10.68
N PRO A 262 26.57 -14.15 -11.70
CA PRO A 262 27.50 -15.08 -12.34
C PRO A 262 28.73 -14.42 -12.97
N GLU A 263 28.63 -13.20 -13.46
CA GLU A 263 29.73 -12.50 -14.13
C GLU A 263 30.55 -11.60 -13.18
N ILE A 264 29.88 -10.93 -12.24
CA ILE A 264 30.53 -9.91 -11.38
C ILE A 264 30.66 -10.33 -9.91
N GLY A 265 30.19 -11.55 -9.58
CA GLY A 265 30.22 -12.08 -8.22
C GLY A 265 29.25 -11.38 -7.26
N ARG A 266 29.54 -11.45 -5.98
CA ARG A 266 28.65 -10.92 -4.94
C ARG A 266 28.60 -9.40 -4.93
N VAL A 267 27.37 -8.86 -4.97
CA VAL A 267 27.07 -7.44 -4.84
C VAL A 267 26.00 -7.25 -3.78
N ASP A 268 26.27 -6.38 -2.82
CA ASP A 268 25.26 -5.93 -1.84
C ASP A 268 24.56 -4.69 -2.38
N LEU A 269 23.22 -4.71 -2.38
CA LEU A 269 22.34 -3.67 -2.92
C LEU A 269 21.51 -3.06 -1.80
N GLU A 270 21.59 -1.77 -1.60
CA GLU A 270 20.67 -1.02 -0.74
C GLU A 270 19.34 -0.81 -1.47
N MET A 271 18.24 -1.19 -0.82
CA MET A 271 16.90 -1.14 -1.38
C MET A 271 16.16 0.09 -0.90
N PHE A 272 15.76 0.97 -1.81
CA PHE A 272 14.90 2.10 -1.53
C PHE A 272 13.53 1.88 -2.16
N GLN A 273 12.48 1.95 -1.34
CA GLN A 273 11.09 1.87 -1.80
C GLN A 273 10.45 3.25 -1.71
N LEU A 274 9.99 3.75 -2.84
CA LEU A 274 9.39 5.07 -3.00
C LEU A 274 7.97 4.92 -3.56
N ARG A 275 7.06 5.75 -3.08
CA ARG A 275 5.71 5.84 -3.64
C ARG A 275 5.51 7.25 -4.17
N PRO A 276 5.23 7.42 -5.48
CA PRO A 276 4.90 8.73 -6.02
C PRO A 276 3.68 9.32 -5.31
N ALA A 277 3.73 10.60 -4.97
CA ALA A 277 2.62 11.25 -4.26
C ALA A 277 1.34 11.27 -5.12
N GLU A 278 1.48 11.41 -6.45
CA GLU A 278 0.38 11.43 -7.40
C GLU A 278 -0.24 10.04 -7.62
N HIS A 279 0.58 8.98 -7.45
CA HIS A 279 0.18 7.58 -7.65
C HIS A 279 0.66 6.71 -6.50
N PRO A 280 0.04 6.80 -5.30
CA PRO A 280 0.50 6.07 -4.11
C PRO A 280 0.39 4.55 -4.22
N ASP A 281 -0.37 4.06 -5.20
CA ASP A 281 -0.47 2.63 -5.53
C ASP A 281 0.73 2.11 -6.31
N LEU A 282 1.52 2.99 -6.90
CA LEU A 282 2.76 2.61 -7.56
C LEU A 282 3.89 2.44 -6.53
N LEU A 283 4.73 1.46 -6.77
CA LEU A 283 5.93 1.19 -5.98
C LEU A 283 7.16 1.29 -6.90
N LEU A 284 7.93 2.35 -6.74
CA LEU A 284 9.26 2.46 -7.33
C LEU A 284 10.28 1.83 -6.38
N VAL A 285 11.05 0.89 -6.88
CA VAL A 285 12.16 0.26 -6.14
C VAL A 285 13.47 0.63 -6.82
N LEU A 286 14.34 1.30 -6.08
CA LEU A 286 15.71 1.61 -6.48
C LEU A 286 16.66 0.71 -5.71
N GLN A 287 17.61 0.10 -6.42
CA GLN A 287 18.62 -0.79 -5.86
C GLN A 287 20.00 -0.19 -6.14
N VAL A 288 20.64 0.30 -5.10
CA VAL A 288 21.91 1.02 -5.19
C VAL A 288 23.03 0.12 -4.67
N PRO A 289 24.11 -0.13 -5.44
CA PRO A 289 25.24 -0.92 -4.97
C PRO A 289 25.86 -0.31 -3.71
N ALA A 290 25.94 -1.10 -2.64
CA ALA A 290 26.60 -0.68 -1.42
C ALA A 290 28.13 -0.63 -1.61
N GLY A 291 28.70 0.52 -1.34
CA GLY A 291 30.15 0.73 -1.42
C GLY A 291 30.71 0.88 -2.84
N GLU A 292 31.96 1.27 -2.92
CA GLU A 292 32.66 1.63 -4.17
C GLU A 292 32.93 0.41 -5.06
N ASP A 293 33.28 -0.73 -4.45
CA ASP A 293 33.58 -1.96 -5.19
C ASP A 293 32.32 -2.48 -5.91
N GLY A 294 31.16 -2.50 -5.24
CA GLY A 294 29.90 -2.87 -5.85
C GLY A 294 29.54 -1.97 -7.04
N ARG A 295 29.74 -0.65 -6.88
CA ARG A 295 29.50 0.32 -7.98
C ARG A 295 30.39 0.03 -9.20
N ARG A 296 31.69 -0.18 -9.00
CA ARG A 296 32.62 -0.51 -10.08
C ARG A 296 32.22 -1.78 -10.83
N ARG A 297 31.84 -2.85 -10.10
CA ARG A 297 31.42 -4.11 -10.71
C ARG A 297 30.17 -3.97 -11.54
N VAL A 298 29.17 -3.23 -11.03
CA VAL A 298 27.94 -2.96 -11.76
C VAL A 298 28.20 -2.11 -12.99
N SER A 299 29.04 -1.07 -12.92
CA SER A 299 29.44 -0.29 -14.09
C SER A 299 30.13 -1.17 -15.15
N ALA A 300 31.05 -2.03 -14.75
CA ALA A 300 31.73 -2.93 -15.68
C ALA A 300 30.75 -3.89 -16.38
N LEU A 301 29.72 -4.40 -15.67
CA LEU A 301 28.68 -5.22 -16.26
C LEU A 301 27.88 -4.47 -17.33
N LEU A 302 27.57 -3.20 -17.07
CA LEU A 302 26.82 -2.35 -18.02
C LEU A 302 27.66 -1.99 -19.25
N ASP A 303 28.93 -1.68 -19.06
CA ASP A 303 29.87 -1.35 -20.16
C ASP A 303 30.11 -2.56 -21.07
N GLY A 304 30.18 -3.77 -20.51
CA GLY A 304 30.32 -5.02 -21.25
C GLY A 304 29.15 -5.35 -22.18
N GLN A 305 27.96 -4.88 -21.86
CA GLN A 305 26.77 -5.04 -22.72
C GLN A 305 26.64 -3.94 -23.82
N GLY A 306 27.39 -2.83 -23.67
CA GLY A 306 27.39 -1.72 -24.61
C GLY A 306 28.26 -1.96 -25.87
N ASN A 307 29.02 -3.06 -25.94
CA ASN A 307 29.90 -3.37 -27.11
C ASN A 307 29.53 -4.72 -27.75
N PRO A 308 28.49 -4.84 -28.56
CA PRO A 308 28.18 -6.06 -29.32
C PRO A 308 29.07 -6.31 -30.52
N GLY A 309 30.25 -5.62 -30.64
CA GLY A 309 31.08 -5.60 -31.84
C GLY A 309 32.57 -5.83 -31.66
N GLY A 310 33.00 -6.47 -30.59
CA GLY A 310 34.41 -6.82 -30.36
C GLY A 310 34.64 -8.33 -30.37
N ALA A 311 34.47 -8.99 -31.51
CA ALA A 311 35.12 -10.27 -31.76
C ALA A 311 36.43 -10.06 -32.55
N PRO A 312 37.54 -10.72 -32.19
CA PRO A 312 38.83 -10.60 -32.87
C PRO A 312 38.82 -11.17 -34.31
#